data_c761234d0cfe90b8f20897f4e88de039
#
_entry.id   c761234d0cfe90b8f20897f4e88de039
#
_cell.length_a   1.000
_cell.length_b   1.000
_cell.length_c   1.000
_cell.angle_alpha   90.00
_cell.angle_beta   90.00
_cell.angle_gamma   90.00
#
_symmetry.space_group_name_H-M   'P 1'
#
loop_
_entity.id
_entity.type
_entity.pdbx_description
1 polymer ?
#
loop_
_entity_poly.entity_id
_entity_poly.type
_entity_poly.pdbx_seq_one_letter_code
_entity_poly.pdbx_strand_id
1 'polypeptide(L)'
;VSNIVNDKVENYIRETLKPSQGLLRDLEVYAEENSVPIIHKEVADLLRVLLKLKRPKKILELGCAIGYSSLFFADVLDGDVEIVTTERNPLMLEKAQENIKKAGMEDRIKILVGDAEETLKDLEGSFDMIFIDAAKGHYKMFFDMLIDKLNHGGIVI
;
A
#
# COMPACT_ATOMS: atom_id res chain seq x y z
N VAL A 1 11.37 -3.34 -19.18
CA VAL A 1 11.49 -4.78 -19.49
C VAL A 1 12.37 -5.41 -18.43
N SER A 2 11.81 -6.28 -17.60
CA SER A 2 12.58 -7.02 -16.61
C SER A 2 13.30 -8.18 -17.31
N ASN A 3 14.63 -8.25 -17.20
CA ASN A 3 15.38 -9.42 -17.69
C ASN A 3 15.22 -10.66 -16.76
N ILE A 4 14.40 -10.57 -15.73
CA ILE A 4 14.22 -11.62 -14.72
C ILE A 4 13.01 -12.51 -15.05
N VAL A 5 11.94 -11.93 -15.60
CA VAL A 5 10.72 -12.65 -15.96
C VAL A 5 10.50 -12.55 -17.47
N ASN A 6 10.10 -13.64 -18.09
CA ASN A 6 9.78 -13.67 -19.51
C ASN A 6 8.48 -12.90 -19.75
N ASP A 7 8.48 -11.94 -20.69
CA ASP A 7 7.33 -11.07 -20.98
C ASP A 7 6.05 -11.86 -21.31
N LYS A 8 6.18 -13.04 -21.96
CA LYS A 8 5.00 -13.90 -22.25
C LYS A 8 4.38 -14.49 -20.99
N VAL A 9 5.22 -14.83 -20.00
CA VAL A 9 4.75 -15.35 -18.70
C VAL A 9 4.10 -14.23 -17.90
N GLU A 10 4.70 -13.05 -17.88
CA GLU A 10 4.15 -11.88 -17.20
C GLU A 10 2.79 -11.49 -17.79
N ASN A 11 2.69 -11.40 -19.12
CA ASN A 11 1.44 -11.10 -19.79
C ASN A 11 0.36 -12.17 -19.52
N TYR A 12 0.73 -13.46 -19.59
CA TYR A 12 -0.20 -14.54 -19.25
C TYR A 12 -0.75 -14.43 -17.82
N ILE A 13 0.12 -14.17 -16.84
CA ILE A 13 -0.31 -13.95 -15.46
C ILE A 13 -1.30 -12.79 -15.39
N ARG A 14 -0.96 -11.63 -15.98
CA ARG A 14 -1.80 -10.42 -15.95
C ARG A 14 -3.16 -10.61 -16.64
N GLU A 15 -3.22 -11.41 -17.73
CA GLU A 15 -4.45 -11.74 -18.44
C GLU A 15 -5.36 -12.68 -17.64
N THR A 16 -4.80 -13.48 -16.74
CA THR A 16 -5.59 -14.41 -15.90
C THR A 16 -6.13 -13.77 -14.63
N LEU A 17 -5.57 -12.62 -14.22
CA LEU A 17 -6.03 -11.90 -13.03
C LEU A 17 -7.37 -11.21 -13.28
N LYS A 18 -8.22 -11.21 -12.24
CA LYS A 18 -9.47 -10.46 -12.29
C LYS A 18 -9.18 -8.97 -12.33
N PRO A 19 -9.79 -8.22 -13.26
CA PRO A 19 -9.65 -6.77 -13.28
C PRO A 19 -10.24 -6.14 -12.02
N SER A 20 -9.61 -5.10 -11.51
CA SER A 20 -10.18 -4.25 -10.47
C SER A 20 -11.44 -3.56 -10.97
N GLN A 21 -12.32 -3.17 -10.05
CA GLN A 21 -13.59 -2.52 -10.34
C GLN A 21 -13.71 -1.19 -9.57
N GLY A 22 -14.64 -0.34 -9.98
CA GLY A 22 -14.94 0.92 -9.31
C GLY A 22 -13.73 1.82 -9.17
N LEU A 23 -13.59 2.46 -8.02
CA LEU A 23 -12.53 3.43 -7.76
C LEU A 23 -11.13 2.86 -7.96
N LEU A 24 -10.87 1.61 -7.55
CA LEU A 24 -9.55 1.00 -7.74
C LEU A 24 -9.19 0.90 -9.23
N ARG A 25 -10.16 0.59 -10.09
CA ARG A 25 -9.93 0.58 -11.54
C ARG A 25 -9.63 1.98 -12.07
N ASP A 26 -10.35 3.00 -11.60
CA ASP A 26 -10.12 4.38 -12.01
C ASP A 26 -8.70 4.85 -11.60
N LEU A 27 -8.25 4.44 -10.41
CA LEU A 27 -6.89 4.74 -9.93
C LEU A 27 -5.80 4.03 -10.75
N GLU A 28 -6.04 2.80 -11.20
CA GLU A 28 -5.11 2.09 -12.10
C GLU A 28 -4.96 2.82 -13.43
N VAL A 29 -6.08 3.27 -14.02
CA VAL A 29 -6.07 4.03 -15.27
C VAL A 29 -5.34 5.37 -15.07
N TYR A 30 -5.68 6.09 -14.00
CA TYR A 30 -5.00 7.34 -13.68
C TYR A 30 -3.49 7.16 -13.50
N ALA A 31 -3.08 6.11 -12.80
CA ALA A 31 -1.66 5.81 -12.56
C ALA A 31 -0.91 5.51 -13.87
N GLU A 32 -1.52 4.76 -14.78
CA GLU A 32 -0.96 4.46 -16.10
C GLU A 32 -0.81 5.74 -16.95
N GLU A 33 -1.86 6.56 -17.04
CA GLU A 33 -1.86 7.81 -17.84
C GLU A 33 -0.88 8.86 -17.30
N ASN A 34 -0.67 8.90 -15.99
CA ASN A 34 0.17 9.89 -15.33
C ASN A 34 1.54 9.35 -14.87
N SER A 35 1.88 8.10 -15.24
CA SER A 35 3.13 7.43 -14.85
C SER A 35 3.37 7.43 -13.34
N VAL A 36 2.31 7.27 -12.55
CA VAL A 36 2.39 7.13 -11.09
C VAL A 36 2.70 5.68 -10.75
N PRO A 37 3.78 5.41 -9.98
CA PRO A 37 4.07 4.05 -9.54
C PRO A 37 3.02 3.59 -8.53
N ILE A 38 2.35 2.48 -8.83
CA ILE A 38 1.47 1.74 -7.92
C ILE A 38 1.89 0.27 -7.89
N ILE A 39 1.44 -0.50 -6.92
CA ILE A 39 1.69 -1.94 -6.88
C ILE A 39 1.17 -2.61 -8.15
N HIS A 40 1.97 -3.50 -8.72
CA HIS A 40 1.58 -4.26 -9.91
C HIS A 40 0.45 -5.23 -9.60
N LYS A 41 -0.37 -5.57 -10.60
CA LYS A 41 -1.57 -6.43 -10.44
C LYS A 41 -1.25 -7.80 -9.86
N GLU A 42 -0.16 -8.41 -10.29
CA GLU A 42 0.32 -9.69 -9.78
C GLU A 42 0.74 -9.61 -8.31
N VAL A 43 1.34 -8.50 -7.89
CA VAL A 43 1.67 -8.23 -6.47
C VAL A 43 0.40 -7.98 -5.66
N ALA A 44 -0.53 -7.18 -6.19
CA ALA A 44 -1.81 -6.93 -5.54
C ALA A 44 -2.59 -8.24 -5.29
N ASP A 45 -2.58 -9.18 -6.24
CA ASP A 45 -3.28 -10.46 -6.07
C ASP A 45 -2.62 -11.34 -5.00
N LEU A 46 -1.28 -11.38 -4.92
CA LEU A 46 -0.57 -12.02 -3.81
C LEU A 46 -0.92 -11.37 -2.47
N LEU A 47 -0.90 -10.03 -2.41
CA LEU A 47 -1.28 -9.28 -1.20
C LEU A 47 -2.73 -9.57 -0.80
N ARG A 48 -3.65 -9.71 -1.73
CA ARG A 48 -5.04 -10.12 -1.47
C ARG A 48 -5.11 -11.46 -0.73
N VAL A 49 -4.32 -12.45 -1.14
CA VAL A 49 -4.25 -13.74 -0.46
C VAL A 49 -3.71 -13.58 0.96
N LEU A 50 -2.61 -12.85 1.13
CA LEU A 50 -1.99 -12.62 2.44
C LEU A 50 -2.92 -11.87 3.39
N LEU A 51 -3.58 -10.81 2.91
CA LEU A 51 -4.56 -10.04 3.69
C LEU A 51 -5.74 -10.89 4.15
N LYS A 52 -6.29 -11.73 3.28
CA LYS A 52 -7.41 -12.63 3.63
C LYS A 52 -7.01 -13.70 4.62
N LEU A 53 -5.78 -14.20 4.57
CA LEU A 53 -5.25 -15.19 5.52
C LEU A 53 -4.94 -14.55 6.88
N LYS A 54 -4.30 -13.38 6.88
CA LYS A 54 -3.84 -12.70 8.09
C LYS A 54 -4.92 -11.86 8.77
N ARG A 55 -5.81 -11.25 7.98
CA ARG A 55 -6.87 -10.34 8.43
C ARG A 55 -6.35 -9.28 9.42
N PRO A 56 -5.30 -8.52 9.04
CA PRO A 56 -4.74 -7.51 9.91
C PRO A 56 -5.80 -6.45 10.24
N LYS A 57 -5.83 -6.01 11.51
CA LYS A 57 -6.72 -4.93 11.97
C LYS A 57 -6.03 -3.58 11.92
N LYS A 58 -4.71 -3.56 12.00
CA LYS A 58 -3.92 -2.34 11.94
C LYS A 58 -2.72 -2.51 11.03
N ILE A 59 -2.66 -1.68 10.00
CA ILE A 59 -1.61 -1.70 8.98
C ILE A 59 -0.81 -0.40 9.05
N LEU A 60 0.52 -0.53 8.99
CA LEU A 60 1.42 0.58 8.69
C LEU A 60 1.92 0.44 7.27
N GLU A 61 1.81 1.50 6.48
CA GLU A 61 2.32 1.56 5.11
C GLU A 61 3.33 2.71 4.98
N LEU A 62 4.44 2.46 4.33
CA LEU A 62 5.43 3.47 4.01
C LEU A 62 5.35 3.84 2.54
N GLY A 63 4.82 5.04 2.27
CA GLY A 63 4.63 5.56 0.91
C GLY A 63 3.31 5.15 0.29
N CYS A 64 2.30 6.03 0.32
CA CYS A 64 1.01 5.71 -0.29
C CYS A 64 0.82 6.25 -1.71
N ALA A 65 1.71 7.12 -2.18
CA ALA A 65 1.54 7.83 -3.44
C ALA A 65 0.11 8.42 -3.57
N ILE A 66 -0.69 7.94 -4.51
CA ILE A 66 -2.10 8.36 -4.70
C ILE A 66 -3.10 7.62 -3.81
N GLY A 67 -2.64 6.81 -2.85
CA GLY A 67 -3.47 6.05 -1.91
C GLY A 67 -4.01 4.73 -2.46
N TYR A 68 -3.50 4.23 -3.59
CA TYR A 68 -4.00 3.01 -4.24
C TYR A 68 -3.88 1.78 -3.33
N SER A 69 -2.70 1.52 -2.79
CA SER A 69 -2.42 0.36 -1.93
C SER A 69 -3.24 0.39 -0.63
N SER A 70 -3.29 1.54 0.06
CA SER A 70 -4.13 1.71 1.24
C SER A 70 -5.62 1.42 0.95
N LEU A 71 -6.15 1.95 -0.15
CA LEU A 71 -7.53 1.70 -0.56
C LEU A 71 -7.77 0.25 -0.97
N PHE A 72 -6.79 -0.37 -1.63
CA PHE A 72 -6.83 -1.79 -1.97
C PHE A 72 -6.85 -2.67 -0.71
N PHE A 73 -6.05 -2.36 0.31
CA PHE A 73 -6.06 -3.09 1.59
C PHE A 73 -7.42 -2.96 2.29
N ALA A 74 -7.98 -1.75 2.32
CA ALA A 74 -9.28 -1.50 2.90
C ALA A 74 -10.41 -2.25 2.16
N ASP A 75 -10.38 -2.27 0.82
CA ASP A 75 -11.34 -3.02 -0.01
C ASP A 75 -11.27 -4.53 0.26
N VAL A 76 -10.06 -5.11 0.27
CA VAL A 76 -9.85 -6.55 0.52
C VAL A 76 -10.31 -6.98 1.91
N LEU A 77 -10.25 -6.09 2.89
CA LEU A 77 -10.62 -6.31 4.30
C LEU A 77 -12.02 -5.80 4.65
N ASP A 78 -12.84 -5.49 3.64
CA ASP A 78 -14.22 -5.01 3.79
C ASP A 78 -14.33 -3.76 4.70
N GLY A 79 -13.31 -2.90 4.69
CA GLY A 79 -13.21 -1.69 5.53
C GLY A 79 -12.96 -1.94 7.02
N ASP A 80 -12.79 -3.18 7.46
CA ASP A 80 -12.54 -3.55 8.85
C ASP A 80 -11.03 -3.52 9.18
N VAL A 81 -10.40 -2.38 8.91
CA VAL A 81 -8.96 -2.16 9.13
C VAL A 81 -8.69 -0.69 9.41
N GLU A 82 -7.71 -0.42 10.24
CA GLU A 82 -7.09 0.90 10.41
C GLU A 82 -5.76 0.92 9.68
N ILE A 83 -5.54 1.93 8.84
CA ILE A 83 -4.32 2.08 8.07
C ILE A 83 -3.67 3.41 8.42
N VAL A 84 -2.41 3.35 8.82
CA VAL A 84 -1.54 4.53 8.94
C VAL A 84 -0.55 4.45 7.79
N THR A 85 -0.48 5.49 6.99
CA THR A 85 0.46 5.56 5.86
C THR A 85 1.25 6.85 5.85
N THR A 86 2.37 6.88 5.15
CA THR A 86 3.21 8.08 5.02
C THR A 86 3.22 8.58 3.58
N GLU A 87 3.25 9.90 3.37
CA GLU A 87 3.51 10.50 2.07
C GLU A 87 4.18 11.87 2.23
N ARG A 88 5.23 12.10 1.45
CA ARG A 88 6.00 13.36 1.49
C ARG A 88 5.80 14.26 0.28
N ASN A 89 5.36 13.69 -0.84
CA ASN A 89 5.14 14.46 -2.06
C ASN A 89 3.79 15.19 -2.00
N PRO A 90 3.76 16.54 -2.05
CA PRO A 90 2.51 17.29 -1.89
C PRO A 90 1.45 16.95 -2.95
N LEU A 91 1.87 16.69 -4.20
CA LEU A 91 0.92 16.35 -5.28
C LEU A 91 0.31 14.96 -5.07
N MET A 92 1.12 14.00 -4.62
CA MET A 92 0.63 12.66 -4.31
C MET A 92 -0.27 12.69 -3.09
N LEU A 93 0.11 13.46 -2.06
CA LEU A 93 -0.68 13.65 -0.84
C LEU A 93 -2.09 14.21 -1.15
N GLU A 94 -2.16 15.30 -1.92
CA GLU A 94 -3.44 15.89 -2.33
C GLU A 94 -4.32 14.85 -3.04
N LYS A 95 -3.72 14.09 -3.97
CA LYS A 95 -4.42 13.05 -4.71
C LYS A 95 -4.86 11.89 -3.83
N ALA A 96 -4.02 11.45 -2.90
CA ALA A 96 -4.38 10.41 -1.93
C ALA A 96 -5.56 10.84 -1.05
N GLN A 97 -5.53 12.06 -0.53
CA GLN A 97 -6.63 12.60 0.28
C GLN A 97 -7.95 12.67 -0.50
N GLU A 98 -7.92 13.13 -1.77
CA GLU A 98 -9.10 13.10 -2.64
C GLU A 98 -9.66 11.68 -2.83
N ASN A 99 -8.79 10.72 -3.08
CA ASN A 99 -9.17 9.34 -3.35
C ASN A 99 -9.72 8.64 -2.09
N ILE A 100 -9.10 8.84 -0.94
CA ILE A 100 -9.57 8.34 0.36
C ILE A 100 -10.95 8.91 0.67
N LYS A 101 -11.15 10.21 0.44
CA LYS A 101 -12.45 10.87 0.60
C LYS A 101 -13.51 10.32 -0.36
N LYS A 102 -13.18 10.11 -1.64
CA LYS A 102 -14.08 9.47 -2.61
C LYS A 102 -14.51 8.08 -2.19
N ALA A 103 -13.63 7.34 -1.51
CA ALA A 103 -13.92 6.03 -0.97
C ALA A 103 -14.71 6.06 0.35
N GLY A 104 -14.86 7.22 1.01
CA GLY A 104 -15.45 7.34 2.35
C GLY A 104 -14.62 6.65 3.43
N MET A 105 -13.29 6.68 3.32
CA MET A 105 -12.35 5.96 4.19
C MET A 105 -11.51 6.88 5.08
N GLU A 106 -11.89 8.16 5.24
CA GLU A 106 -11.14 9.15 6.02
C GLU A 106 -10.98 8.76 7.49
N ASP A 107 -11.96 8.04 8.04
CA ASP A 107 -11.92 7.56 9.43
C ASP A 107 -11.06 6.30 9.61
N ARG A 108 -10.65 5.65 8.50
CA ARG A 108 -9.92 4.38 8.51
C ARG A 108 -8.47 4.51 8.02
N ILE A 109 -8.21 5.49 7.16
CA ILE A 109 -6.89 5.70 6.55
C ILE A 109 -6.36 7.06 6.97
N LYS A 110 -5.31 7.06 7.77
CA LYS A 110 -4.62 8.25 8.25
C LYS A 110 -3.29 8.42 7.54
N ILE A 111 -3.08 9.56 6.89
CA ILE A 111 -1.80 9.90 6.25
C ILE A 111 -0.95 10.73 7.21
N LEU A 112 0.26 10.28 7.51
CA LEU A 112 1.31 11.05 8.15
C LEU A 112 2.08 11.79 7.07
N VAL A 113 2.00 13.11 7.11
CA VAL A 113 2.61 13.99 6.09
C VAL A 113 4.08 14.23 6.40
N GLY A 114 4.96 13.88 5.48
CA GLY A 114 6.38 14.12 5.61
C GLY A 114 7.24 12.92 5.23
N ASP A 115 8.54 13.07 5.47
CA ASP A 115 9.48 11.99 5.27
C ASP A 115 9.24 10.85 6.28
N ALA A 116 9.29 9.61 5.81
CA ALA A 116 9.03 8.44 6.66
C ALA A 116 10.00 8.37 7.85
N GLU A 117 11.28 8.69 7.65
CA GLU A 117 12.27 8.67 8.75
C GLU A 117 11.90 9.63 9.88
N GLU A 118 11.32 10.77 9.55
CA GLU A 118 10.91 11.77 10.55
C GLU A 118 9.56 11.40 11.18
N THR A 119 8.57 11.05 10.35
CA THR A 119 7.21 10.78 10.81
C THR A 119 7.09 9.50 11.64
N LEU A 120 8.01 8.54 11.45
CA LEU A 120 8.01 7.28 12.18
C LEU A 120 8.72 7.32 13.52
N LYS A 121 9.54 8.35 13.79
CA LYS A 121 10.25 8.49 15.09
C LYS A 121 9.29 8.55 16.26
N ASP A 122 8.22 9.31 16.12
CA ASP A 122 7.21 9.54 17.15
C ASP A 122 5.96 8.66 16.97
N LEU A 123 6.01 7.69 16.05
CA LEU A 123 4.88 6.81 15.79
C LEU A 123 4.67 5.87 16.99
N GLU A 124 3.52 5.99 17.63
CA GLU A 124 3.12 5.12 18.73
C GLU A 124 2.25 3.93 18.27
N GLY A 125 2.23 2.89 19.10
CA GLY A 125 1.42 1.72 18.87
C GLY A 125 2.14 0.62 18.10
N SER A 126 1.38 -0.43 17.80
CA SER A 126 1.86 -1.61 17.09
C SER A 126 0.90 -2.00 15.97
N PHE A 127 1.39 -2.82 15.02
CA PHE A 127 0.71 -3.13 13.78
C PHE A 127 0.71 -4.64 13.52
N ASP A 128 -0.34 -5.13 12.87
CA ASP A 128 -0.45 -6.54 12.46
C ASP A 128 0.23 -6.78 11.11
N MET A 129 0.38 -5.71 10.32
CA MET A 129 1.09 -5.73 9.06
C MET A 129 1.87 -4.42 8.87
N ILE A 130 3.10 -4.54 8.40
CA ILE A 130 3.93 -3.40 7.98
C ILE A 130 4.26 -3.61 6.50
N PHE A 131 3.84 -2.67 5.66
CA PHE A 131 4.09 -2.67 4.22
C PHE A 131 5.10 -1.58 3.87
N ILE A 132 6.29 -1.98 3.38
CA ILE A 132 7.40 -1.07 3.09
C ILE A 132 7.54 -0.91 1.58
N ASP A 133 6.82 0.06 1.01
CA ASP A 133 6.91 0.43 -0.42
C ASP A 133 7.55 1.82 -0.63
N ALA A 134 8.50 2.16 0.23
CA ALA A 134 9.26 3.41 0.16
C ALA A 134 10.58 3.24 -0.62
N ALA A 135 11.41 4.27 -0.63
CA ALA A 135 12.68 4.33 -1.36
C ALA A 135 13.56 3.08 -1.19
N LYS A 136 13.80 2.38 -2.29
CA LYS A 136 14.46 1.06 -2.37
C LYS A 136 15.81 0.93 -1.63
N GLY A 137 16.54 2.02 -1.44
CA GLY A 137 17.82 2.03 -0.71
C GLY A 137 17.71 1.95 0.82
N HIS A 138 16.51 2.10 1.39
CA HIS A 138 16.30 2.28 2.83
C HIS A 138 15.53 1.13 3.52
N TYR A 139 15.26 0.03 2.83
CA TYR A 139 14.48 -1.09 3.38
C TYR A 139 15.02 -1.62 4.71
N LYS A 140 16.34 -1.83 4.80
CA LYS A 140 16.95 -2.31 6.05
C LYS A 140 16.74 -1.33 7.20
N MET A 141 16.92 -0.04 6.96
CA MET A 141 16.74 1.00 7.96
C MET A 141 15.29 1.04 8.44
N PHE A 142 14.31 1.05 7.54
CA PHE A 142 12.90 1.01 7.91
C PHE A 142 12.53 -0.27 8.66
N PHE A 143 13.05 -1.41 8.23
CA PHE A 143 12.84 -2.66 8.95
C PHE A 143 13.36 -2.59 10.38
N ASP A 144 14.61 -2.13 10.58
CA ASP A 144 15.22 -1.99 11.90
C ASP A 144 14.45 -1.00 12.80
N MET A 145 13.87 0.07 12.22
CA MET A 145 13.06 1.05 12.96
C MET A 145 11.69 0.51 13.40
N LEU A 146 11.13 -0.42 12.64
CA LEU A 146 9.72 -0.79 12.75
C LEU A 146 9.48 -2.20 13.28
N ILE A 147 10.49 -3.06 13.32
CA ILE A 147 10.28 -4.46 13.72
C ILE A 147 9.73 -4.60 15.15
N ASP A 148 10.12 -3.71 16.05
CA ASP A 148 9.61 -3.69 17.43
C ASP A 148 8.16 -3.20 17.54
N LYS A 149 7.63 -2.61 16.44
CA LYS A 149 6.22 -2.20 16.32
C LYS A 149 5.33 -3.27 15.68
N LEU A 150 5.91 -4.40 15.29
CA LEU A 150 5.15 -5.50 14.74
C LEU A 150 4.55 -6.36 15.85
N ASN A 151 3.25 -6.56 15.83
CA ASN A 151 2.56 -7.46 16.75
C ASN A 151 3.03 -8.91 16.58
N HIS A 152 2.99 -9.69 17.68
CA HIS A 152 3.27 -11.11 17.59
C HIS A 152 2.37 -11.81 16.55
N GLY A 153 2.98 -12.54 15.64
CA GLY A 153 2.28 -13.16 14.51
C GLY A 153 1.96 -12.19 13.36
N GLY A 154 2.42 -10.93 13.42
CA GLY A 154 2.31 -9.96 12.35
C GLY A 154 3.19 -10.30 11.15
N ILE A 155 3.08 -9.51 10.08
CA ILE A 155 3.82 -9.72 8.83
C ILE A 155 4.44 -8.39 8.35
N VAL A 156 5.68 -8.47 7.87
CA VAL A 156 6.35 -7.38 7.14
C VAL A 156 6.44 -7.79 5.66
N ILE A 157 6.12 -6.88 4.76
CA ILE A 157 6.14 -7.08 3.30
C ILE A 157 6.87 -5.92 2.65
#